data_98ef98961048f95dc8135b95cfd31afc
#
_entry.id   98ef98961048f95dc8135b95cfd31afc
#
_cell.length_a   1.000
_cell.length_b   1.000
_cell.length_c   1.000
_cell.angle_alpha   90.00
_cell.angle_beta   90.00
_cell.angle_gamma   90.00
#
_symmetry.space_group_name_H-M   'P 1'
#
loop_
_entity.id
_entity.type
_entity.pdbx_description
1 polymer ?
#
loop_
_entity_poly.entity_id
_entity_poly.type
_entity_poly.pdbx_seq_one_letter_code
_entity_poly.pdbx_strand_id
1 'polypeptide(L)'
;MASPTSDEILEIFEEPNYPSANKLRAALIKRGFKARLKDVEAFVKSQTPTQLFAKAPKYQGKIVAARPNERWVIDFIDFTAEPSGQNKYIFLTQDIFSRRLWSKALVGKDMSSAIQELRTSFADEEKPAEINADGEFDNKTFNRFLSQQNIASRFKEGRQDLAT
;
A
#
# COMPACT_ATOMS: atom_id res chain seq x y z
N MET A 1 44.63 -7.90 -0.45
CA MET A 1 43.60 -6.94 -0.85
C MET A 1 42.79 -6.56 0.39
N ALA A 2 42.68 -5.26 0.69
CA ALA A 2 41.96 -4.74 1.84
C ALA A 2 40.43 -4.74 1.55
N SER A 3 39.63 -4.81 2.62
CA SER A 3 38.18 -4.56 2.50
C SER A 3 37.95 -3.04 2.40
N PRO A 4 37.04 -2.57 1.53
CA PRO A 4 36.80 -1.14 1.39
C PRO A 4 36.06 -0.61 2.63
N THR A 5 36.31 0.64 2.98
CA THR A 5 35.54 1.39 3.98
C THR A 5 34.19 1.84 3.40
N SER A 6 33.27 2.24 4.26
CA SER A 6 31.96 2.75 3.80
C SER A 6 32.08 3.99 2.91
N ASP A 7 33.02 4.87 3.22
CA ASP A 7 33.24 6.10 2.45
C ASP A 7 33.83 5.81 1.06
N GLU A 8 34.76 4.87 0.95
CA GLU A 8 35.32 4.43 -0.35
C GLU A 8 34.23 3.74 -1.22
N ILE A 9 33.31 3.01 -0.60
CA ILE A 9 32.20 2.41 -1.34
C ILE A 9 31.23 3.50 -1.82
N LEU A 10 30.95 4.51 -0.98
CA LEU A 10 30.06 5.62 -1.29
C LEU A 10 30.60 6.46 -2.46
N GLU A 11 31.86 6.81 -2.44
CA GLU A 11 32.53 7.55 -3.52
C GLU A 11 32.36 6.82 -4.88
N ILE A 12 32.68 5.52 -4.89
CA ILE A 12 32.55 4.70 -6.12
C ILE A 12 31.10 4.49 -6.52
N PHE A 13 30.16 4.56 -5.57
CA PHE A 13 28.72 4.42 -5.82
C PHE A 13 28.12 5.68 -6.46
N GLU A 14 28.58 6.86 -6.08
CA GLU A 14 28.07 8.14 -6.58
C GLU A 14 28.60 8.51 -7.97
N GLU A 15 29.87 8.20 -8.26
CA GLU A 15 30.53 8.53 -9.55
C GLU A 15 29.75 8.04 -10.80
N PRO A 16 29.33 6.77 -10.91
CA PRO A 16 28.65 6.27 -12.09
C PRO A 16 27.11 6.36 -12.02
N ASN A 17 26.61 7.33 -11.29
CA ASN A 17 25.15 7.57 -11.21
C ASN A 17 24.38 6.39 -10.59
N TYR A 18 24.78 5.96 -9.42
CA TYR A 18 24.13 4.91 -8.61
C TYR A 18 24.02 3.53 -9.29
N PRO A 19 25.14 2.82 -9.49
CA PRO A 19 25.16 1.55 -10.19
C PRO A 19 24.46 0.42 -9.41
N SER A 20 24.05 -0.62 -10.12
CA SER A 20 23.57 -1.85 -9.45
C SER A 20 24.69 -2.50 -8.63
N ALA A 21 24.32 -3.33 -7.64
CA ALA A 21 25.28 -4.01 -6.76
C ALA A 21 26.36 -4.80 -7.53
N ASN A 22 26.00 -5.44 -8.65
CA ASN A 22 26.95 -6.16 -9.48
C ASN A 22 27.97 -5.22 -10.16
N LYS A 23 27.51 -4.08 -10.68
CA LYS A 23 28.39 -3.07 -11.28
C LYS A 23 29.29 -2.42 -10.23
N LEU A 24 28.77 -2.07 -9.08
CA LEU A 24 29.54 -1.53 -7.96
C LEU A 24 30.61 -2.51 -7.48
N ARG A 25 30.23 -3.79 -7.31
CA ARG A 25 31.20 -4.84 -6.94
C ARG A 25 32.32 -4.96 -7.97
N ALA A 26 32.02 -4.94 -9.26
CA ALA A 26 33.02 -5.00 -10.32
C ALA A 26 33.96 -3.79 -10.28
N ALA A 27 33.47 -2.59 -10.01
CA ALA A 27 34.27 -1.37 -9.86
C ALA A 27 35.21 -1.44 -8.64
N LEU A 28 34.71 -1.93 -7.50
CA LEU A 28 35.50 -2.16 -6.29
C LEU A 28 36.66 -3.14 -6.53
N ILE A 29 36.38 -4.26 -7.18
CA ILE A 29 37.41 -5.27 -7.53
C ILE A 29 38.44 -4.68 -8.48
N LYS A 30 38.01 -3.90 -9.48
CA LYS A 30 38.92 -3.23 -10.42
C LYS A 30 39.86 -2.24 -9.71
N ARG A 31 39.42 -1.61 -8.63
CA ARG A 31 40.25 -0.71 -7.77
C ARG A 31 41.07 -1.47 -6.72
N GLY A 32 41.09 -2.80 -6.73
CA GLY A 32 41.90 -3.64 -5.85
C GLY A 32 41.30 -3.98 -4.50
N PHE A 33 40.00 -3.70 -4.28
CA PHE A 33 39.31 -4.04 -3.03
C PHE A 33 38.77 -5.47 -3.06
N LYS A 34 38.67 -6.08 -1.87
CA LYS A 34 37.99 -7.36 -1.67
C LYS A 34 36.51 -7.11 -1.34
N ALA A 35 35.58 -7.34 -2.28
CA ALA A 35 34.18 -7.05 -2.11
C ALA A 35 33.32 -8.31 -2.27
N ARG A 36 32.58 -8.71 -1.21
CA ARG A 36 31.56 -9.77 -1.28
C ARG A 36 30.25 -9.19 -1.82
N LEU A 37 29.59 -9.92 -2.70
CA LEU A 37 28.32 -9.45 -3.30
C LEU A 37 27.28 -9.11 -2.24
N LYS A 38 27.13 -9.94 -1.20
CA LYS A 38 26.16 -9.74 -0.12
C LYS A 38 26.36 -8.41 0.61
N ASP A 39 27.61 -8.03 0.88
CA ASP A 39 27.94 -6.78 1.59
C ASP A 39 27.63 -5.56 0.72
N VAL A 40 27.95 -5.67 -0.58
CA VAL A 40 27.65 -4.62 -1.58
C VAL A 40 26.13 -4.49 -1.81
N GLU A 41 25.40 -5.58 -1.84
CA GLU A 41 23.93 -5.56 -1.93
C GLU A 41 23.29 -4.90 -0.71
N ALA A 42 23.78 -5.21 0.49
CA ALA A 42 23.32 -4.58 1.73
C ALA A 42 23.58 -3.07 1.72
N PHE A 43 24.79 -2.67 1.28
CA PHE A 43 25.13 -1.26 1.13
C PHE A 43 24.22 -0.54 0.13
N VAL A 44 24.04 -1.07 -1.08
CA VAL A 44 23.18 -0.47 -2.11
C VAL A 44 21.74 -0.35 -1.63
N LYS A 45 21.23 -1.34 -0.91
CA LYS A 45 19.86 -1.30 -0.33
C LYS A 45 19.70 -0.23 0.75
N SER A 46 20.75 0.10 1.48
CA SER A 46 20.71 1.12 2.53
C SER A 46 20.74 2.56 1.99
N GLN A 47 21.10 2.75 0.71
CA GLN A 47 21.21 4.08 0.14
C GLN A 47 19.84 4.67 -0.21
N THR A 48 19.65 5.94 0.15
CA THR A 48 18.39 6.68 -0.08
C THR A 48 17.92 6.66 -1.55
N PRO A 49 18.76 6.89 -2.58
CA PRO A 49 18.30 6.82 -3.96
C PRO A 49 17.73 5.45 -4.34
N THR A 50 18.38 4.36 -3.88
CA THR A 50 17.87 3.00 -4.15
C THR A 50 16.54 2.75 -3.48
N GLN A 51 16.30 3.28 -2.28
CA GLN A 51 15.02 3.19 -1.59
C GLN A 51 13.93 3.99 -2.29
N LEU A 52 14.23 5.20 -2.75
CA LEU A 52 13.30 6.07 -3.46
C LEU A 52 12.89 5.54 -4.85
N PHE A 53 13.84 4.91 -5.57
CA PHE A 53 13.61 4.36 -6.90
C PHE A 53 13.41 2.85 -6.92
N ALA A 54 13.29 2.22 -5.75
CA ALA A 54 12.96 0.80 -5.67
C ALA A 54 11.64 0.55 -6.40
N LYS A 55 11.64 -0.44 -7.29
CA LYS A 55 10.39 -0.85 -7.93
C LYS A 55 9.40 -1.26 -6.84
N ALA A 56 8.22 -0.67 -6.88
CA ALA A 56 7.15 -1.11 -6.02
C ALA A 56 6.99 -2.65 -6.13
N PRO A 57 6.76 -3.36 -5.02
CA PRO A 57 6.58 -4.80 -5.05
C PRO A 57 5.50 -5.13 -6.08
N LYS A 58 5.73 -6.16 -6.91
CA LYS A 58 4.71 -6.62 -7.85
C LYS A 58 3.52 -7.12 -7.04
N TYR A 59 2.50 -6.30 -6.93
CA TYR A 59 1.23 -6.74 -6.38
C TYR A 59 0.63 -7.79 -7.31
N GLN A 60 0.49 -9.00 -6.81
CA GLN A 60 -0.36 -10.00 -7.42
C GLN A 60 -1.80 -9.58 -7.13
N GLY A 61 -2.53 -9.24 -8.18
CA GLY A 61 -3.94 -8.85 -8.08
C GLY A 61 -4.15 -7.33 -8.02
N LYS A 62 -4.14 -6.68 -9.16
CA LYS A 62 -4.69 -5.32 -9.28
C LYS A 62 -6.21 -5.41 -9.24
N ILE A 63 -6.84 -4.64 -8.36
CA ILE A 63 -8.28 -4.38 -8.44
C ILE A 63 -8.45 -3.45 -9.64
N VAL A 64 -9.16 -3.90 -10.66
CA VAL A 64 -9.40 -3.16 -11.90
C VAL A 64 -10.91 -3.06 -12.09
N ALA A 65 -11.37 -1.90 -12.56
CA ALA A 65 -12.74 -1.68 -13.02
C ALA A 65 -12.71 -1.19 -14.47
N ALA A 66 -13.65 -1.62 -15.30
CA ALA A 66 -13.74 -1.25 -16.71
C ALA A 66 -14.62 0.00 -16.94
N ARG A 67 -15.44 0.39 -15.95
CA ARG A 67 -16.37 1.52 -16.02
C ARG A 67 -16.61 2.13 -14.63
N PRO A 68 -17.12 3.38 -14.54
CA PRO A 68 -17.55 3.97 -13.27
C PRO A 68 -18.56 3.07 -12.55
N ASN A 69 -18.53 3.06 -11.24
CA ASN A 69 -19.42 2.33 -10.35
C ASN A 69 -19.46 0.81 -10.58
N GLU A 70 -18.48 0.24 -11.27
CA GLU A 70 -18.30 -1.20 -11.35
C GLU A 70 -17.78 -1.75 -10.01
N ARG A 71 -16.74 -1.11 -9.46
CA ARG A 71 -16.09 -1.52 -8.20
C ARG A 71 -15.69 -0.34 -7.35
N TRP A 72 -16.12 -0.38 -6.10
CA TRP A 72 -15.63 0.53 -5.08
C TRP A 72 -14.73 -0.20 -4.09
N VAL A 73 -13.78 0.52 -3.52
CA VAL A 73 -12.98 0.08 -2.36
C VAL A 73 -13.37 0.92 -1.18
N ILE A 74 -13.51 0.27 -0.02
CA ILE A 74 -13.73 0.95 1.26
C ILE A 74 -12.65 0.57 2.25
N ASP A 75 -12.33 1.49 3.14
CA ASP A 75 -11.32 1.29 4.18
C ASP A 75 -11.54 2.24 5.36
N PHE A 76 -10.95 1.89 6.52
CA PHE A 76 -10.80 2.80 7.65
C PHE A 76 -9.35 3.22 7.80
N ILE A 77 -9.10 4.53 7.79
CA ILE A 77 -7.80 5.08 8.14
C ILE A 77 -7.79 5.40 9.62
N ASP A 78 -6.80 4.89 10.34
CA ASP A 78 -6.64 5.05 11.78
C ASP A 78 -5.79 6.29 12.11
N PHE A 79 -6.36 7.21 12.89
CA PHE A 79 -5.73 8.41 13.40
C PHE A 79 -5.75 8.44 14.94
N THR A 80 -5.84 7.30 15.60
CA THR A 80 -5.89 7.24 17.08
C THR A 80 -4.67 7.84 17.74
N ALA A 81 -3.50 7.83 17.07
CA ALA A 81 -2.28 8.46 17.58
C ALA A 81 -2.34 10.00 17.53
N GLU A 82 -3.04 10.57 16.54
CA GLU A 82 -3.16 12.02 16.33
C GLU A 82 -4.62 12.39 16.00
N PRO A 83 -5.55 12.28 16.95
CA PRO A 83 -6.97 12.51 16.71
C PRO A 83 -7.29 13.97 16.46
N SER A 84 -8.28 14.26 15.62
CA SER A 84 -8.83 15.60 15.42
C SER A 84 -10.11 15.77 16.23
N GLY A 85 -10.02 16.39 17.39
CA GLY A 85 -11.11 16.48 18.35
C GLY A 85 -11.51 15.08 18.83
N GLN A 86 -12.77 14.70 18.65
CA GLN A 86 -13.26 13.36 18.98
C GLN A 86 -13.05 12.33 17.86
N ASN A 87 -12.73 12.79 16.64
CA ASN A 87 -12.59 11.91 15.49
C ASN A 87 -11.23 11.22 15.52
N LYS A 88 -11.25 9.90 15.40
CA LYS A 88 -10.09 9.01 15.47
C LYS A 88 -9.90 8.21 14.18
N TYR A 89 -10.91 8.16 13.32
CA TYR A 89 -10.91 7.38 12.09
C TYR A 89 -11.45 8.20 10.93
N ILE A 90 -11.03 7.84 9.73
CA ILE A 90 -11.66 8.29 8.50
C ILE A 90 -12.18 7.06 7.80
N PHE A 91 -13.48 7.00 7.54
CA PHE A 91 -14.06 6.04 6.61
C PHE A 91 -13.86 6.57 5.19
N LEU A 92 -13.32 5.74 4.34
CA LEU A 92 -12.97 6.07 2.98
C LEU A 92 -13.72 5.17 2.00
N THR A 93 -14.25 5.76 0.95
CA THR A 93 -14.86 5.05 -0.18
C THR A 93 -14.28 5.60 -1.48
N GLN A 94 -13.81 4.74 -2.38
CA GLN A 94 -13.25 5.14 -3.67
C GLN A 94 -13.82 4.30 -4.81
N ASP A 95 -14.30 4.97 -5.87
CA ASP A 95 -14.55 4.31 -7.15
C ASP A 95 -13.22 4.00 -7.86
N ILE A 96 -13.00 2.75 -8.21
CA ILE A 96 -11.73 2.27 -8.78
C ILE A 96 -11.50 2.82 -10.19
N PHE A 97 -12.54 3.01 -10.97
CA PHE A 97 -12.40 3.53 -12.33
C PHE A 97 -12.14 5.03 -12.38
N SER A 98 -13.05 5.82 -11.82
CA SER A 98 -12.99 7.29 -11.87
C SER A 98 -12.01 7.91 -10.87
N ARG A 99 -11.58 7.14 -9.85
CA ARG A 99 -10.80 7.60 -8.70
C ARG A 99 -11.53 8.59 -7.81
N ARG A 100 -12.82 8.79 -8.02
CA ARG A 100 -13.65 9.61 -7.14
C ARG A 100 -13.61 9.05 -5.73
N LEU A 101 -13.52 9.95 -4.76
CA LEU A 101 -13.31 9.65 -3.37
C LEU A 101 -14.40 10.31 -2.52
N TRP A 102 -14.95 9.55 -1.58
CA TRP A 102 -15.80 10.04 -0.49
C TRP A 102 -15.10 9.70 0.82
N SER A 103 -15.17 10.61 1.77
CA SER A 103 -14.56 10.39 3.08
C SER A 103 -15.36 11.02 4.18
N LYS A 104 -15.37 10.37 5.36
CA LYS A 104 -16.03 10.86 6.56
C LYS A 104 -15.19 10.62 7.79
N ALA A 105 -15.00 11.68 8.57
CA ALA A 105 -14.39 11.58 9.88
C ALA A 105 -15.35 10.92 10.87
N LEU A 106 -14.87 9.94 11.63
CA LEU A 106 -15.64 9.13 12.58
C LEU A 106 -14.96 9.09 13.94
N VAL A 107 -15.78 9.00 14.99
CA VAL A 107 -15.30 8.83 16.37
C VAL A 107 -14.77 7.41 16.61
N GLY A 108 -15.39 6.41 15.97
CA GLY A 108 -15.05 5.00 16.13
C GLY A 108 -15.19 4.21 14.83
N LYS A 109 -14.59 3.03 14.81
CA LYS A 109 -14.76 2.03 13.74
C LYS A 109 -16.06 1.25 13.95
N ASP A 110 -17.20 1.87 13.76
CA ASP A 110 -18.46 1.15 13.87
C ASP A 110 -19.11 0.96 12.50
N MET A 111 -19.73 -0.21 12.33
CA MET A 111 -20.30 -0.63 11.06
C MET A 111 -21.58 0.15 10.71
N SER A 112 -22.27 0.68 11.72
CA SER A 112 -23.46 1.49 11.51
C SER A 112 -23.13 2.81 10.85
N SER A 113 -22.06 3.47 11.32
CA SER A 113 -21.53 4.71 10.73
C SER A 113 -21.03 4.47 9.31
N ALA A 114 -20.29 3.38 9.06
CA ALA A 114 -19.83 3.04 7.71
C ALA A 114 -21.00 2.82 6.74
N ILE A 115 -22.04 2.09 7.16
CA ILE A 115 -23.26 1.88 6.36
C ILE A 115 -23.98 3.20 6.10
N GLN A 116 -24.06 4.08 7.09
CA GLN A 116 -24.70 5.39 6.92
C GLN A 116 -23.96 6.23 5.88
N GLU A 117 -22.63 6.25 5.90
CA GLU A 117 -21.83 6.99 4.93
C GLU A 117 -21.93 6.39 3.51
N LEU A 118 -22.00 5.05 3.39
CA LEU A 118 -22.25 4.42 2.09
C LEU A 118 -23.63 4.82 1.54
N ARG A 119 -24.67 4.90 2.38
CA ARG A 119 -25.98 5.39 1.95
C ARG A 119 -25.94 6.82 1.44
N THR A 120 -25.15 7.69 2.08
CA THR A 120 -24.91 9.06 1.63
C THR A 120 -24.22 9.08 0.28
N SER A 121 -23.15 8.27 0.11
CA SER A 121 -22.44 8.16 -1.18
C SER A 121 -23.33 7.62 -2.31
N PHE A 122 -24.28 6.70 -1.99
CA PHE A 122 -25.26 6.18 -2.98
C PHE A 122 -26.32 7.20 -3.38
N ALA A 123 -26.54 8.23 -2.57
CA ALA A 123 -27.47 9.32 -2.94
C ALA A 123 -26.84 10.27 -3.96
N ASP A 124 -25.52 10.39 -3.95
CA ASP A 124 -24.75 11.26 -4.84
C ASP A 124 -24.43 10.58 -6.18
N GLU A 125 -24.36 9.25 -6.20
CA GLU A 125 -23.92 8.45 -7.36
C GLU A 125 -24.69 7.15 -7.49
N GLU A 126 -24.63 6.56 -8.70
CA GLU A 126 -25.09 5.20 -8.91
C GLU A 126 -24.33 4.21 -8.02
N LYS A 127 -25.05 3.26 -7.41
CA LYS A 127 -24.47 2.25 -6.53
C LYS A 127 -23.45 1.39 -7.27
N PRO A 128 -22.36 0.96 -6.62
CA PRO A 128 -21.41 0.06 -7.24
C PRO A 128 -22.00 -1.34 -7.44
N ALA A 129 -21.51 -2.05 -8.45
CA ALA A 129 -21.83 -3.46 -8.62
C ALA A 129 -21.12 -4.34 -7.58
N GLU A 130 -19.92 -3.96 -7.17
CA GLU A 130 -19.11 -4.70 -6.20
C GLU A 130 -18.39 -3.74 -5.23
N ILE A 131 -18.34 -4.13 -3.94
CA ILE A 131 -17.50 -3.47 -2.93
C ILE A 131 -16.38 -4.41 -2.53
N ASN A 132 -15.15 -3.89 -2.56
CA ASN A 132 -13.94 -4.56 -2.10
C ASN A 132 -13.50 -3.93 -0.78
N ALA A 133 -13.22 -4.74 0.23
CA ALA A 133 -12.81 -4.28 1.55
C ALA A 133 -11.87 -5.27 2.25
N ASP A 134 -11.27 -4.86 3.35
CA ASP A 134 -10.54 -5.77 4.22
C ASP A 134 -11.48 -6.65 5.05
N GLY A 135 -10.96 -7.72 5.64
CA GLY A 135 -11.73 -8.69 6.40
C GLY A 135 -12.46 -8.11 7.62
N GLU A 136 -12.10 -6.91 8.12
CA GLU A 136 -12.82 -6.24 9.20
C GLU A 136 -14.27 -5.88 8.82
N PHE A 137 -14.57 -5.75 7.52
CA PHE A 137 -15.91 -5.51 7.01
C PHE A 137 -16.73 -6.79 6.80
N ASP A 138 -16.10 -7.97 6.87
CA ASP A 138 -16.81 -9.24 6.71
C ASP A 138 -17.59 -9.60 7.99
N ASN A 139 -18.74 -9.00 8.14
CA ASN A 139 -19.65 -9.28 9.25
C ASN A 139 -21.11 -9.35 8.81
N LYS A 140 -21.96 -9.99 9.64
CA LYS A 140 -23.36 -10.24 9.31
C LYS A 140 -24.15 -8.97 9.01
N THR A 141 -23.89 -7.87 9.70
CA THR A 141 -24.62 -6.60 9.53
C THR A 141 -24.29 -5.96 8.19
N PHE A 142 -23.02 -5.89 7.86
CA PHE A 142 -22.55 -5.31 6.62
C PHE A 142 -22.94 -6.16 5.40
N ASN A 143 -22.78 -7.49 5.49
CA ASN A 143 -23.18 -8.43 4.44
C ASN A 143 -24.67 -8.37 4.15
N ARG A 144 -25.50 -8.26 5.21
CA ARG A 144 -26.96 -8.06 5.06
C ARG A 144 -27.28 -6.76 4.34
N PHE A 145 -26.60 -5.67 4.72
CA PHE A 145 -26.79 -4.38 4.05
C PHE A 145 -26.43 -4.45 2.57
N LEU A 146 -25.29 -5.00 2.20
CA LEU A 146 -24.87 -5.13 0.79
C LEU A 146 -25.84 -6.01 -0.01
N SER A 147 -26.30 -7.12 0.56
CA SER A 147 -27.29 -7.99 -0.06
C SER A 147 -28.62 -7.27 -0.32
N GLN A 148 -29.10 -6.46 0.63
CA GLN A 148 -30.31 -5.63 0.46
C GLN A 148 -30.14 -4.56 -0.63
N GLN A 149 -28.91 -4.14 -0.91
CA GLN A 149 -28.60 -3.16 -1.96
C GLN A 149 -28.30 -3.82 -3.31
N ASN A 150 -28.31 -5.17 -3.41
CA ASN A 150 -27.86 -5.95 -4.56
C ASN A 150 -26.41 -5.66 -4.97
N ILE A 151 -25.53 -5.44 -3.99
CA ILE A 151 -24.11 -5.17 -4.18
C ILE A 151 -23.32 -6.44 -3.84
N ALA A 152 -22.48 -6.90 -4.76
CA ALA A 152 -21.51 -7.98 -4.48
C ALA A 152 -20.42 -7.51 -3.53
N SER A 153 -19.88 -8.40 -2.71
CA SER A 153 -18.78 -8.09 -1.81
C SER A 153 -17.58 -9.00 -2.06
N ARG A 154 -16.40 -8.44 -1.93
CA ARG A 154 -15.14 -9.17 -1.93
C ARG A 154 -14.28 -8.69 -0.77
N PHE A 155 -14.09 -9.54 0.22
CA PHE A 155 -13.22 -9.27 1.35
C PHE A 155 -11.85 -9.90 1.10
N LYS A 156 -10.77 -9.14 1.39
CA LYS A 156 -9.43 -9.70 1.42
C LYS A 156 -9.33 -10.59 2.64
N GLU A 157 -9.00 -11.84 2.43
CA GLU A 157 -8.52 -12.70 3.52
C GLU A 157 -7.28 -12.04 4.11
N GLY A 158 -7.26 -11.84 5.42
CA GLY A 158 -6.12 -11.31 6.13
C GLY A 158 -4.87 -12.11 5.69
N ARG A 159 -3.75 -11.44 5.48
CA ARG A 159 -2.47 -12.12 5.31
C ARG A 159 -2.35 -13.12 6.45
N GLN A 160 -2.51 -14.39 6.15
CA GLN A 160 -1.92 -15.41 6.98
C GLN A 160 -0.42 -15.14 6.93
N ASP A 161 0.11 -14.70 8.03
CA ASP A 161 1.53 -14.48 8.20
C ASP A 161 2.25 -15.72 7.69
N LEU A 162 3.01 -15.55 6.60
CA LEU A 162 4.02 -16.48 6.19
C LEU A 162 5.16 -16.36 7.21
N ALA A 163 4.88 -16.80 8.44
CA ALA A 163 5.85 -17.12 9.46
C ALA A 163 6.16 -18.60 9.31
N THR A 164 7.12 -18.91 8.49
CA THR A 164 8.01 -20.09 8.56
C THR A 164 9.36 -19.73 7.98
#